data_31a0d18f6c85c9f26479078c1472293c
#
_entry.id   31a0d18f6c85c9f26479078c1472293c
#
_cell.length_a   1.000
_cell.length_b   1.000
_cell.length_c   1.000
_cell.angle_alpha   90.00
_cell.angle_beta   90.00
_cell.angle_gamma   90.00
#
_symmetry.space_group_name_H-M   'P 1'
#
loop_
_entity.id
_entity.type
_entity.pdbx_description
1 polymer ?
#
loop_
_entity_poly.entity_id
_entity_poly.type
_entity_poly.pdbx_seq_one_letter_code
_entity_poly.pdbx_strand_id
1 'polypeptide(L)'
;MSKNLSELLGRRGVSDNLFDRLGKTTKVNETISSEQMDKLASDFLVGKANVYGATTFYDFLKEDNKNKKVYVCNGTACECAGTQGDLNTQLLNHFKPEEIGHMCCLGRCHENGAFHLNGINYSAKSDEDISNILAGKEFNGSDHYGVHSTGSCILTGEQLTISDFKSGLEKVFKKGKDESLGEIKIANVRGRGGAGFPMGFKLESCKNIENELKFIICNADEGDPGAFSDRYLLEKQPLLVLFGMMVSGYITGAEWGLLYIRAEYPESVTIIEKAVKKLYEENLLGSDILGSGFNYNFRVIKAQGAYICGEETALINSIEGQRPEVRTRPPYPTEQGLFNKPTIVNNVETLASVYNIINHGGGAFNKIGTERSSGTKLVCLDSFFNKPGIYEVEMGYSLANLIYKDAGGFKKPVKAMQIGGPLGGVVPIHKIDELTIDFESFANTGFLLGHASVVCIPENFPMVKYIEHLFDFAAYESCGKCFPCRLGTKRGHEMFSKAINEDYKIEKSLIQDLLDTLQAGSLCAHGGGIPLPVKNILHYFKEELSPYIKET
;
A
#
# COMPACT_ATOMS: atom_id res chain seq x y z
N MET A 1 -6.97 -29.21 -9.89
CA MET A 1 -6.11 -28.06 -9.52
C MET A 1 -5.92 -27.19 -10.77
N SER A 2 -6.25 -25.92 -10.68
CA SER A 2 -5.97 -24.98 -11.78
C SER A 2 -4.45 -24.79 -11.87
N LYS A 3 -3.85 -25.07 -13.02
CA LYS A 3 -2.44 -24.77 -13.24
C LYS A 3 -2.25 -23.26 -13.33
N ASN A 4 -1.26 -22.72 -12.63
CA ASN A 4 -0.87 -21.34 -12.78
C ASN A 4 -0.24 -21.14 -14.16
N LEU A 5 -0.81 -20.24 -14.97
CA LEU A 5 -0.32 -19.97 -16.32
C LEU A 5 1.13 -19.44 -16.36
N SER A 6 1.67 -18.96 -15.23
CA SER A 6 3.08 -18.56 -15.14
C SER A 6 4.06 -19.72 -15.34
N GLU A 7 3.62 -20.98 -15.23
CA GLU A 7 4.42 -22.15 -15.64
C GLU A 7 4.77 -22.14 -17.13
N LEU A 8 3.96 -21.49 -17.94
CA LEU A 8 4.16 -21.38 -19.38
C LEU A 8 5.13 -20.25 -19.78
N LEU A 9 5.49 -19.37 -18.83
CA LEU A 9 6.44 -18.30 -19.09
C LEU A 9 7.86 -18.86 -19.15
N GLY A 10 8.60 -18.50 -20.19
CA GLY A 10 10.00 -18.88 -20.36
C GLY A 10 10.93 -18.17 -19.38
N ARG A 11 10.53 -17.01 -18.86
CA ARG A 11 11.34 -16.19 -17.95
C ARG A 11 11.41 -16.80 -16.54
N ARG A 12 12.64 -16.84 -15.98
CA ARG A 12 12.91 -17.43 -14.65
C ARG A 12 13.81 -16.58 -13.75
N GLY A 13 14.13 -15.34 -14.14
CA GLY A 13 15.10 -14.52 -13.43
C GLY A 13 14.64 -13.10 -13.17
N VAL A 14 15.26 -12.47 -12.18
CA VAL A 14 14.98 -11.09 -11.72
C VAL A 14 16.02 -10.07 -12.19
N SER A 15 17.00 -10.48 -13.03
CA SER A 15 18.10 -9.63 -13.48
C SER A 15 17.67 -8.47 -14.38
N ASP A 16 16.57 -8.62 -15.10
CA ASP A 16 15.97 -7.58 -15.96
C ASP A 16 14.47 -7.45 -15.63
N ASN A 17 13.93 -6.25 -15.73
CA ASN A 17 12.54 -5.96 -15.43
C ASN A 17 11.86 -5.29 -16.63
N LEU A 18 10.64 -5.75 -16.96
CA LEU A 18 9.87 -5.20 -18.07
C LEU A 18 9.60 -3.69 -17.89
N PHE A 19 9.33 -3.24 -16.67
CA PHE A 19 9.05 -1.83 -16.40
C PHE A 19 10.25 -0.92 -16.64
N ASP A 20 11.47 -1.36 -16.29
CA ASP A 20 12.70 -0.60 -16.56
C ASP A 20 12.88 -0.38 -18.06
N ARG A 21 12.52 -1.37 -18.88
CA ARG A 21 12.58 -1.29 -20.33
C ARG A 21 11.44 -0.46 -20.90
N LEU A 22 10.21 -0.66 -20.43
CA LEU A 22 9.05 0.12 -20.85
C LEU A 22 9.25 1.60 -20.50
N GLY A 23 9.66 1.93 -19.28
CA GLY A 23 9.90 3.32 -18.87
C GLY A 23 11.02 4.02 -19.64
N LYS A 24 12.06 3.28 -20.07
CA LYS A 24 13.10 3.84 -20.97
C LYS A 24 12.57 4.07 -22.38
N THR A 25 11.78 3.13 -22.88
CA THR A 25 11.23 3.20 -24.25
C THR A 25 10.21 4.32 -24.40
N THR A 26 9.31 4.48 -23.40
CA THR A 26 8.30 5.55 -23.40
C THR A 26 8.92 6.95 -23.27
N LYS A 27 9.98 7.10 -22.47
CA LYS A 27 10.70 8.38 -22.35
C LYS A 27 11.38 8.84 -23.65
N VAL A 28 11.81 7.89 -24.48
CA VAL A 28 12.53 8.18 -25.75
C VAL A 28 11.57 8.39 -26.93
N ASN A 29 10.51 7.59 -27.02
CA ASN A 29 9.67 7.51 -28.23
C ASN A 29 8.21 7.95 -28.01
N GLU A 30 7.87 8.47 -26.85
CA GLU A 30 6.51 8.95 -26.47
C GLU A 30 5.38 7.89 -26.56
N THR A 31 5.42 6.92 -27.46
CA THR A 31 4.54 5.73 -27.54
C THR A 31 5.34 4.51 -27.93
N ILE A 32 4.91 3.35 -27.44
CA ILE A 32 5.56 2.08 -27.80
C ILE A 32 4.99 1.59 -29.12
N SER A 33 5.84 1.49 -30.15
CA SER A 33 5.42 0.96 -31.46
C SER A 33 5.12 -0.56 -31.40
N SER A 34 4.37 -1.05 -32.38
CA SER A 34 4.10 -2.49 -32.53
C SER A 34 5.39 -3.32 -32.57
N GLU A 35 6.41 -2.84 -33.28
CA GLU A 35 7.72 -3.51 -33.41
C GLU A 35 8.48 -3.55 -32.09
N GLN A 36 8.41 -2.47 -31.31
CA GLN A 36 8.98 -2.41 -29.97
C GLN A 36 8.28 -3.35 -28.99
N MET A 37 6.94 -3.47 -29.08
CA MET A 37 6.18 -4.45 -28.31
C MET A 37 6.57 -5.88 -28.67
N ASP A 38 6.76 -6.19 -29.95
CA ASP A 38 7.19 -7.51 -30.41
C ASP A 38 8.60 -7.84 -29.92
N LYS A 39 9.51 -6.85 -29.93
CA LYS A 39 10.86 -7.00 -29.40
C LYS A 39 10.85 -7.24 -27.90
N LEU A 40 10.12 -6.42 -27.13
CA LEU A 40 9.99 -6.62 -25.69
C LEU A 40 9.37 -7.97 -25.34
N ALA A 41 8.32 -8.39 -26.08
CA ALA A 41 7.70 -9.69 -25.90
C ALA A 41 8.70 -10.84 -26.10
N SER A 42 9.55 -10.74 -27.12
CA SER A 42 10.62 -11.70 -27.39
C SER A 42 11.72 -11.68 -26.33
N ASP A 43 12.21 -10.48 -25.97
CA ASP A 43 13.29 -10.32 -24.99
C ASP A 43 12.89 -10.85 -23.59
N PHE A 44 11.62 -10.65 -23.21
CA PHE A 44 11.09 -11.08 -21.92
C PHE A 44 10.40 -12.44 -21.93
N LEU A 45 10.35 -13.12 -23.07
CA LEU A 45 9.67 -14.41 -23.25
C LEU A 45 8.22 -14.38 -22.77
N VAL A 46 7.53 -13.26 -23.02
CA VAL A 46 6.10 -13.06 -22.74
C VAL A 46 5.35 -12.87 -24.05
N GLY A 47 4.03 -13.06 -24.04
CA GLY A 47 3.21 -12.78 -25.22
C GLY A 47 3.11 -11.28 -25.50
N LYS A 48 2.98 -10.87 -26.78
CA LYS A 48 2.72 -9.47 -27.17
C LYS A 48 1.50 -8.87 -26.44
N ALA A 49 0.45 -9.68 -26.24
CA ALA A 49 -0.73 -9.29 -25.48
C ALA A 49 -0.41 -8.91 -24.04
N ASN A 50 0.58 -9.53 -23.40
CA ASN A 50 1.01 -9.19 -22.04
C ASN A 50 1.74 -7.84 -22.02
N VAL A 51 2.61 -7.57 -23.00
CA VAL A 51 3.26 -6.25 -23.14
C VAL A 51 2.22 -5.17 -23.37
N TYR A 52 1.28 -5.39 -24.29
CA TYR A 52 0.15 -4.48 -24.52
C TYR A 52 -0.69 -4.27 -23.26
N GLY A 53 -1.03 -5.35 -22.55
CA GLY A 53 -1.78 -5.29 -21.28
C GLY A 53 -1.05 -4.50 -20.20
N ALA A 54 0.28 -4.56 -20.14
CA ALA A 54 1.07 -3.76 -19.24
C ALA A 54 1.07 -2.26 -19.63
N THR A 55 1.22 -1.94 -20.92
CA THR A 55 1.26 -0.55 -21.39
C THR A 55 -0.08 0.18 -21.30
N THR A 56 -1.19 -0.55 -21.28
CA THR A 56 -2.54 0.03 -21.22
C THR A 56 -3.16 0.00 -19.81
N PHE A 57 -2.50 -0.61 -18.84
CA PHE A 57 -3.02 -0.75 -17.49
C PHE A 57 -2.44 0.27 -16.50
N TYR A 58 -1.12 0.37 -16.43
CA TYR A 58 -0.44 1.18 -15.42
C TYR A 58 -0.51 2.68 -15.71
N ASP A 59 -0.77 3.49 -14.68
CA ASP A 59 -0.97 4.93 -14.82
C ASP A 59 0.21 5.65 -15.48
N PHE A 60 1.44 5.28 -15.14
CA PHE A 60 2.63 5.89 -15.76
C PHE A 60 2.94 5.38 -17.18
N LEU A 61 2.19 4.41 -17.69
CA LEU A 61 2.41 3.82 -19.02
C LEU A 61 1.24 4.02 -19.98
N LYS A 62 0.04 4.35 -19.47
CA LYS A 62 -1.16 4.56 -20.30
C LYS A 62 -0.95 5.67 -21.32
N GLU A 63 -1.43 5.45 -22.54
CA GLU A 63 -1.40 6.45 -23.61
C GLU A 63 -2.14 7.74 -23.22
N ASP A 64 -3.24 7.65 -22.50
CA ASP A 64 -4.02 8.80 -22.01
C ASP A 64 -3.21 9.72 -21.08
N ASN A 65 -2.17 9.18 -20.44
CA ASN A 65 -1.30 9.91 -19.52
C ASN A 65 0.01 10.41 -20.18
N LYS A 66 0.24 10.10 -21.44
CA LYS A 66 1.47 10.42 -22.18
C LYS A 66 1.82 11.92 -22.18
N ASN A 67 0.81 12.77 -22.36
CA ASN A 67 0.99 14.22 -22.41
C ASN A 67 0.85 14.89 -21.05
N LYS A 68 0.63 14.13 -19.98
CA LYS A 68 0.47 14.67 -18.64
C LYS A 68 1.84 15.10 -18.09
N LYS A 69 1.94 16.34 -17.66
CA LYS A 69 3.14 16.92 -17.05
C LYS A 69 3.03 16.99 -15.53
N VAL A 70 1.81 17.18 -15.04
CA VAL A 70 1.48 17.29 -13.63
C VAL A 70 0.29 16.39 -13.32
N TYR A 71 0.33 15.73 -12.16
CA TYR A 71 -0.75 14.86 -11.68
C TYR A 71 -1.26 15.36 -10.34
N VAL A 72 -2.56 15.66 -10.27
CA VAL A 72 -3.24 16.06 -9.04
C VAL A 72 -3.70 14.82 -8.29
N CYS A 73 -3.49 14.78 -6.99
CA CYS A 73 -3.96 13.68 -6.15
C CYS A 73 -5.49 13.71 -6.02
N ASN A 74 -6.16 12.63 -6.39
CA ASN A 74 -7.61 12.44 -6.22
C ASN A 74 -7.95 11.44 -5.11
N GLY A 75 -7.03 11.20 -4.17
CA GLY A 75 -7.26 10.34 -3.03
C GLY A 75 -8.22 10.93 -2.01
N THR A 76 -8.93 10.07 -1.29
CA THR A 76 -10.01 10.41 -0.34
C THR A 76 -9.63 11.51 0.66
N ALA A 77 -8.39 11.52 1.18
CA ALA A 77 -7.94 12.55 2.12
C ALA A 77 -7.91 13.96 1.50
N CYS A 78 -7.48 14.08 0.25
CA CYS A 78 -7.47 15.34 -0.48
C CYS A 78 -8.88 15.78 -0.89
N GLU A 79 -9.75 14.83 -1.29
CA GLU A 79 -11.16 15.09 -1.60
C GLU A 79 -11.93 15.60 -0.37
N CYS A 80 -11.80 14.93 0.78
CA CYS A 80 -12.42 15.36 2.03
C CYS A 80 -11.92 16.73 2.51
N ALA A 81 -10.64 17.03 2.25
CA ALA A 81 -10.05 18.33 2.59
C ALA A 81 -10.57 19.46 1.68
N GLY A 82 -11.13 19.13 0.51
CA GLY A 82 -11.68 20.08 -0.46
C GLY A 82 -10.62 20.96 -1.14
N THR A 83 -9.34 20.52 -1.15
CA THR A 83 -8.22 21.35 -1.65
C THR A 83 -7.94 21.16 -3.13
N GLN A 84 -8.46 20.11 -3.75
CA GLN A 84 -8.06 19.73 -5.11
C GLN A 84 -8.67 20.60 -6.20
N GLY A 85 -9.87 21.16 -5.95
CA GLY A 85 -10.50 22.13 -6.88
C GLY A 85 -9.68 23.41 -7.01
N ASP A 86 -9.25 23.99 -5.88
CA ASP A 86 -8.42 25.19 -5.85
C ASP A 86 -7.05 24.92 -6.47
N LEU A 87 -6.42 23.79 -6.12
CA LEU A 87 -5.13 23.36 -6.68
C LEU A 87 -5.23 23.21 -8.22
N ASN A 88 -6.26 22.56 -8.72
CA ASN A 88 -6.46 22.39 -10.16
C ASN A 88 -6.64 23.73 -10.87
N THR A 89 -7.39 24.65 -10.27
CA THR A 89 -7.59 26.01 -10.79
C THR A 89 -6.26 26.78 -10.86
N GLN A 90 -5.42 26.67 -9.84
CA GLN A 90 -4.09 27.29 -9.81
C GLN A 90 -3.15 26.66 -10.85
N LEU A 91 -3.15 25.33 -10.99
CA LEU A 91 -2.32 24.64 -11.98
C LEU A 91 -2.71 25.01 -13.43
N LEU A 92 -3.97 25.33 -13.71
CA LEU A 92 -4.43 25.82 -15.01
C LEU A 92 -3.84 27.18 -15.42
N ASN A 93 -3.27 27.95 -14.49
CA ASN A 93 -2.50 29.15 -14.81
C ASN A 93 -1.14 28.83 -15.45
N HIS A 94 -0.63 27.60 -15.28
CA HIS A 94 0.71 27.18 -15.70
C HIS A 94 0.71 26.04 -16.71
N PHE A 95 -0.34 25.23 -16.73
CA PHE A 95 -0.47 24.04 -17.58
C PHE A 95 -1.79 24.07 -18.36
N LYS A 96 -1.79 23.48 -19.55
CA LYS A 96 -3.02 23.27 -20.30
C LYS A 96 -3.84 22.14 -19.66
N PRO A 97 -5.18 22.12 -19.84
CA PRO A 97 -6.02 21.06 -19.28
C PRO A 97 -5.58 19.63 -19.66
N GLU A 98 -5.13 19.45 -20.90
CA GLU A 98 -4.62 18.16 -21.39
C GLU A 98 -3.28 17.74 -20.77
N GLU A 99 -2.54 18.67 -20.13
CA GLU A 99 -1.28 18.40 -19.45
C GLU A 99 -1.46 18.03 -17.96
N ILE A 100 -2.69 18.18 -17.43
CA ILE A 100 -3.02 17.85 -16.04
C ILE A 100 -3.67 16.45 -16.01
N GLY A 101 -3.16 15.55 -15.19
CA GLY A 101 -3.68 14.24 -14.92
C GLY A 101 -4.10 14.06 -13.47
N HIS A 102 -4.61 12.88 -13.14
CA HIS A 102 -4.98 12.51 -11.77
C HIS A 102 -4.25 11.23 -11.34
N MET A 103 -4.01 11.10 -10.04
CA MET A 103 -3.27 9.98 -9.46
C MET A 103 -3.64 9.80 -7.99
N CYS A 104 -3.73 8.57 -7.51
CA CYS A 104 -4.03 8.23 -6.12
C CYS A 104 -3.04 7.19 -5.59
N CYS A 105 -2.53 7.33 -4.41
CA CYS A 105 -2.37 8.46 -3.49
C CYS A 105 -0.91 8.88 -3.51
N LEU A 106 -0.60 10.18 -3.33
CA LEU A 106 0.79 10.66 -3.35
C LEU A 106 1.47 10.62 -1.96
N GLY A 107 0.83 10.02 -0.94
CA GLY A 107 1.39 9.89 0.40
C GLY A 107 1.55 11.22 1.17
N ARG A 108 0.80 12.27 0.79
CA ARG A 108 0.83 13.60 1.44
C ARG A 108 -0.48 13.96 2.15
N CYS A 109 -1.14 12.96 2.68
CA CYS A 109 -2.47 13.10 3.30
C CYS A 109 -2.42 13.97 4.58
N HIS A 110 -1.28 14.05 5.24
CA HIS A 110 -1.03 14.93 6.39
C HIS A 110 -1.04 16.43 6.04
N GLU A 111 -0.82 16.78 4.76
CA GLU A 111 -0.79 18.16 4.26
C GLU A 111 -1.96 18.48 3.33
N ASN A 112 -2.41 17.50 2.50
CA ASN A 112 -3.30 17.65 1.35
C ASN A 112 -2.81 18.67 0.29
N GLY A 113 -3.63 19.02 -0.72
CA GLY A 113 -3.18 19.86 -1.84
C GLY A 113 -2.03 19.23 -2.62
N ALA A 114 -2.01 17.90 -2.71
CA ALA A 114 -0.89 17.14 -3.24
C ALA A 114 -0.93 17.04 -4.77
N PHE A 115 0.25 17.17 -5.40
CA PHE A 115 0.44 16.92 -6.82
C PHE A 115 1.85 16.38 -7.11
N HIS A 116 1.99 15.67 -8.23
CA HIS A 116 3.24 15.10 -8.71
C HIS A 116 3.73 15.88 -9.93
N LEU A 117 4.98 16.30 -9.92
CA LEU A 117 5.62 17.05 -11.02
C LEU A 117 7.09 16.61 -11.17
N ASN A 118 7.50 16.23 -12.39
CA ASN A 118 8.89 15.89 -12.70
C ASN A 118 9.51 14.83 -11.77
N GLY A 119 8.74 13.85 -11.33
CA GLY A 119 9.23 12.77 -10.47
C GLY A 119 9.33 13.16 -8.99
N ILE A 120 8.71 14.24 -8.55
CA ILE A 120 8.68 14.71 -7.16
C ILE A 120 7.24 14.98 -6.74
N ASN A 121 6.90 14.63 -5.49
CA ASN A 121 5.61 14.93 -4.90
C ASN A 121 5.69 16.26 -4.11
N TYR A 122 4.72 17.12 -4.36
CA TYR A 122 4.58 18.41 -3.69
C TYR A 122 3.22 18.54 -3.01
N SER A 123 3.15 19.48 -2.07
CA SER A 123 1.90 20.04 -1.55
C SER A 123 1.95 21.54 -1.72
N ALA A 124 0.93 22.13 -2.33
CA ALA A 124 0.84 23.58 -2.50
C ALA A 124 -0.49 24.10 -1.94
N LYS A 125 -0.44 25.31 -1.39
CA LYS A 125 -1.60 26.00 -0.80
C LYS A 125 -1.94 27.28 -1.56
N SER A 126 -1.05 27.74 -2.44
CA SER A 126 -1.20 28.99 -3.18
C SER A 126 -0.55 28.91 -4.57
N ASP A 127 -0.94 29.82 -5.45
CA ASP A 127 -0.32 29.99 -6.78
C ASP A 127 1.16 30.42 -6.67
N GLU A 128 1.52 31.13 -5.60
CA GLU A 128 2.92 31.48 -5.31
C GLU A 128 3.77 30.24 -5.02
N ASP A 129 3.24 29.28 -4.26
CA ASP A 129 3.91 28.00 -4.00
C ASP A 129 4.20 27.27 -5.31
N ILE A 130 3.21 27.19 -6.20
CA ILE A 130 3.34 26.54 -7.51
C ILE A 130 4.38 27.27 -8.36
N SER A 131 4.31 28.60 -8.43
CA SER A 131 5.26 29.42 -9.18
C SER A 131 6.69 29.23 -8.68
N ASN A 132 6.89 29.12 -7.37
CA ASN A 132 8.21 28.87 -6.77
C ASN A 132 8.74 27.48 -7.11
N ILE A 133 7.87 26.45 -7.05
CA ILE A 133 8.22 25.08 -7.45
C ILE A 133 8.63 25.02 -8.93
N LEU A 134 7.86 25.65 -9.82
CA LEU A 134 8.16 25.71 -11.25
C LEU A 134 9.44 26.49 -11.57
N ALA A 135 9.76 27.50 -10.79
CA ALA A 135 11.00 28.26 -10.91
C ALA A 135 12.24 27.52 -10.35
N GLY A 136 12.07 26.29 -9.82
CA GLY A 136 13.15 25.53 -9.20
C GLY A 136 13.72 26.16 -7.93
N LYS A 137 12.98 27.07 -7.28
CA LYS A 137 13.37 27.63 -6.00
C LYS A 137 13.20 26.56 -4.91
N GLU A 138 14.06 26.60 -3.88
CA GLU A 138 13.84 25.78 -2.69
C GLU A 138 12.46 26.11 -2.11
N PHE A 139 11.59 25.11 -2.13
CA PHE A 139 10.24 25.20 -1.60
C PHE A 139 10.25 24.67 -0.16
N ASN A 140 10.15 25.58 0.81
CA ASN A 140 10.14 25.24 2.25
C ASN A 140 8.84 24.51 2.71
N GLY A 141 7.90 24.23 1.82
CA GLY A 141 6.67 23.48 2.07
C GLY A 141 6.83 21.98 1.90
N SER A 142 8.04 21.43 2.04
CA SER A 142 8.28 20.04 1.74
C SER A 142 8.02 19.15 2.96
N ASP A 143 6.97 18.33 2.84
CA ASP A 143 6.82 17.02 3.51
C ASP A 143 7.15 16.98 5.01
N HIS A 144 6.63 17.93 5.77
CA HIS A 144 6.79 17.96 7.21
C HIS A 144 5.60 17.32 7.90
N TYR A 145 5.81 16.13 8.46
CA TYR A 145 4.84 15.49 9.34
C TYR A 145 5.47 15.17 10.69
N GLY A 146 4.67 15.24 11.73
CA GLY A 146 5.09 14.81 13.06
C GLY A 146 5.28 13.30 13.10
N VAL A 147 6.31 12.85 13.82
CA VAL A 147 6.48 11.45 14.18
C VAL A 147 6.46 11.34 15.67
N HIS A 148 5.52 10.60 16.21
CA HIS A 148 5.24 10.50 17.63
C HIS A 148 5.19 9.04 18.07
N SER A 149 5.44 8.77 19.35
CA SER A 149 5.27 7.47 19.97
C SER A 149 4.55 7.62 21.31
N THR A 150 3.66 6.68 21.62
CA THR A 150 2.92 6.61 22.88
C THR A 150 3.24 5.29 23.60
N GLY A 151 4.46 5.11 24.05
CA GLY A 151 4.93 3.86 24.67
C GLY A 151 6.19 3.33 24.00
N SER A 152 6.19 2.06 23.62
CA SER A 152 7.35 1.42 22.98
C SER A 152 7.65 2.04 21.62
N CYS A 153 8.92 2.41 21.41
CA CYS A 153 9.47 2.98 20.17
C CYS A 153 10.23 1.89 19.41
N ILE A 154 9.54 1.08 18.63
CA ILE A 154 10.14 -0.03 17.87
C ILE A 154 10.56 0.42 16.45
N LEU A 155 9.73 1.25 15.84
CA LEU A 155 9.81 1.63 14.43
C LEU A 155 10.18 3.11 14.24
N THR A 156 9.92 3.96 15.25
CA THR A 156 10.14 5.41 15.19
C THR A 156 11.32 5.86 16.06
N GLY A 157 12.09 4.93 16.59
CA GLY A 157 13.30 5.19 17.38
C GLY A 157 14.48 5.67 16.52
N GLU A 158 15.68 5.61 17.11
CA GLU A 158 16.91 5.96 16.41
C GLU A 158 17.12 5.09 15.16
N GLN A 159 17.71 5.69 14.12
CA GLN A 159 18.00 4.96 12.89
C GLN A 159 19.05 3.90 13.14
N LEU A 160 18.79 2.71 12.58
CA LEU A 160 19.74 1.61 12.63
C LEU A 160 21.04 1.96 11.91
N THR A 161 22.17 1.73 12.56
CA THR A 161 23.49 1.89 11.92
C THR A 161 23.90 0.61 11.17
N ILE A 162 24.91 0.69 10.31
CA ILE A 162 25.51 -0.49 9.67
C ILE A 162 26.10 -1.44 10.72
N SER A 163 26.67 -0.91 11.80
CA SER A 163 27.20 -1.73 12.91
C SER A 163 26.10 -2.52 13.61
N ASP A 164 24.95 -1.88 13.87
CA ASP A 164 23.79 -2.54 14.49
C ASP A 164 23.22 -3.62 13.57
N PHE A 165 23.12 -3.32 12.28
CA PHE A 165 22.68 -4.26 11.24
C PHE A 165 23.57 -5.50 11.23
N LYS A 166 24.91 -5.31 11.20
CA LYS A 166 25.89 -6.39 11.24
C LYS A 166 25.76 -7.23 12.50
N SER A 167 25.73 -6.57 13.67
CA SER A 167 25.55 -7.24 14.96
C SER A 167 24.25 -8.05 15.04
N GLY A 168 23.17 -7.50 14.47
CA GLY A 168 21.90 -8.21 14.35
C GLY A 168 22.02 -9.48 13.50
N LEU A 169 22.69 -9.44 12.34
CA LEU A 169 22.93 -10.61 11.50
C LEU A 169 23.79 -11.66 12.19
N GLU A 170 24.86 -11.25 12.91
CA GLU A 170 25.69 -12.16 13.70
C GLU A 170 24.87 -12.92 14.76
N LYS A 171 23.89 -12.24 15.41
CA LYS A 171 22.95 -12.90 16.32
C LYS A 171 22.06 -13.92 15.60
N VAL A 172 21.54 -13.55 14.42
CA VAL A 172 20.70 -14.46 13.59
C VAL A 172 21.47 -15.71 13.21
N PHE A 173 22.70 -15.55 12.71
CA PHE A 173 23.53 -16.69 12.29
C PHE A 173 23.94 -17.58 13.46
N LYS A 174 24.21 -16.98 14.64
CA LYS A 174 24.49 -17.73 15.86
C LYS A 174 23.28 -18.54 16.35
N LYS A 175 22.06 -17.97 16.29
CA LYS A 175 20.81 -18.65 16.65
C LYS A 175 20.46 -19.77 15.66
N GLY A 176 20.75 -19.58 14.39
CA GLY A 176 20.33 -20.46 13.31
C GLY A 176 18.88 -20.26 12.87
N LYS A 177 18.50 -20.98 11.81
CA LYS A 177 17.21 -20.81 11.13
C LYS A 177 16.01 -21.15 12.01
N ASP A 178 16.09 -22.25 12.76
CA ASP A 178 14.97 -22.76 13.55
C ASP A 178 14.67 -21.90 14.78
N GLU A 179 15.70 -21.49 15.52
CA GLU A 179 15.54 -20.60 16.66
C GLU A 179 15.09 -19.21 16.23
N SER A 180 15.63 -18.67 15.13
CA SER A 180 15.18 -17.39 14.58
C SER A 180 13.71 -17.42 14.16
N LEU A 181 13.24 -18.50 13.54
CA LEU A 181 11.81 -18.72 13.26
C LEU A 181 11.00 -18.83 14.55
N GLY A 182 11.53 -19.55 15.54
CA GLY A 182 10.91 -19.67 16.87
C GLY A 182 10.65 -18.32 17.52
N GLU A 183 11.62 -17.40 17.50
CA GLU A 183 11.46 -16.04 18.02
C GLU A 183 10.32 -15.27 17.30
N ILE A 184 10.24 -15.36 15.98
CA ILE A 184 9.17 -14.71 15.21
C ILE A 184 7.79 -15.33 15.52
N LYS A 185 7.72 -16.65 15.73
CA LYS A 185 6.48 -17.33 16.13
C LYS A 185 6.05 -16.93 17.54
N ILE A 186 6.98 -16.87 18.50
CA ILE A 186 6.73 -16.43 19.87
C ILE A 186 6.28 -14.95 19.90
N ALA A 187 6.90 -14.10 19.07
CA ALA A 187 6.52 -12.70 18.92
C ALA A 187 5.06 -12.52 18.45
N ASN A 188 4.49 -13.52 17.79
CA ASN A 188 3.14 -13.49 17.23
C ASN A 188 2.87 -12.26 16.35
N VAL A 189 3.90 -11.75 15.64
CA VAL A 189 3.75 -10.59 14.76
C VAL A 189 2.83 -10.92 13.60
N ARG A 190 1.80 -10.10 13.42
CA ARG A 190 0.80 -10.22 12.36
C ARG A 190 1.04 -9.18 11.27
N GLY A 191 0.66 -9.49 10.03
CA GLY A 191 0.83 -8.61 8.88
C GLY A 191 0.21 -7.24 9.10
N ARG A 192 1.00 -6.17 8.93
CA ARG A 192 0.62 -4.77 9.15
C ARG A 192 -0.01 -4.10 7.93
N GLY A 193 0.04 -4.76 6.76
CA GLY A 193 -0.55 -4.25 5.51
C GLY A 193 -2.06 -4.48 5.36
N GLY A 194 -2.78 -4.84 6.43
CA GLY A 194 -4.25 -4.93 6.44
C GLY A 194 -4.82 -6.30 6.80
N ALA A 195 -4.28 -7.39 6.23
CA ALA A 195 -4.84 -8.74 6.41
C ALA A 195 -4.62 -9.36 7.80
N GLY A 196 -3.67 -8.86 8.59
CA GLY A 196 -3.39 -9.37 9.93
C GLY A 196 -2.95 -10.84 10.00
N PHE A 197 -2.41 -11.42 8.93
CA PHE A 197 -2.02 -12.83 8.88
C PHE A 197 -0.68 -13.05 9.61
N PRO A 198 -0.52 -14.13 10.42
CA PRO A 198 0.71 -14.37 11.18
C PRO A 198 1.95 -14.57 10.29
N MET A 199 3.00 -13.76 10.51
CA MET A 199 4.24 -13.83 9.73
C MET A 199 4.97 -15.15 9.93
N GLY A 200 5.06 -15.64 11.18
CA GLY A 200 5.74 -16.89 11.51
C GLY A 200 5.16 -18.10 10.76
N PHE A 201 3.84 -18.15 10.57
CA PHE A 201 3.18 -19.21 9.80
C PHE A 201 3.58 -19.15 8.31
N LYS A 202 3.58 -17.96 7.69
CA LYS A 202 4.04 -17.81 6.30
C LYS A 202 5.48 -18.29 6.12
N LEU A 203 6.38 -17.87 7.01
CA LEU A 203 7.80 -18.25 6.95
C LEU A 203 7.98 -19.77 7.09
N GLU A 204 7.28 -20.40 8.05
CA GLU A 204 7.33 -21.84 8.24
C GLU A 204 6.81 -22.61 7.03
N SER A 205 5.67 -22.20 6.48
CA SER A 205 5.10 -22.80 5.27
C SER A 205 6.09 -22.77 4.11
N CYS A 206 6.68 -21.61 3.82
CA CYS A 206 7.67 -21.46 2.75
C CYS A 206 8.97 -22.23 3.04
N LYS A 207 9.46 -22.23 4.31
CA LYS A 207 10.64 -22.97 4.73
C LYS A 207 10.53 -24.45 4.43
N ASN A 208 9.37 -25.04 4.73
CA ASN A 208 9.12 -26.48 4.64
C ASN A 208 8.99 -27.01 3.20
N ILE A 209 8.87 -26.13 2.21
CA ILE A 209 8.84 -26.53 0.81
C ILE A 209 10.25 -26.67 0.27
N GLU A 210 10.62 -27.85 -0.20
CA GLU A 210 11.89 -28.09 -0.87
C GLU A 210 11.89 -27.45 -2.25
N ASN A 211 12.75 -26.47 -2.47
CA ASN A 211 12.99 -25.84 -3.75
C ASN A 211 14.35 -25.16 -3.73
N GLU A 212 15.07 -25.24 -4.86
CA GLU A 212 16.38 -24.61 -5.03
C GLU A 212 16.29 -23.08 -5.07
N LEU A 213 15.15 -22.52 -5.44
CA LEU A 213 14.94 -21.10 -5.58
C LEU A 213 13.69 -20.65 -4.82
N LYS A 214 13.86 -19.70 -3.91
CA LYS A 214 12.79 -19.06 -3.15
C LYS A 214 12.98 -17.55 -3.16
N PHE A 215 11.90 -16.80 -2.90
CA PHE A 215 11.92 -15.35 -2.94
C PHE A 215 11.30 -14.72 -1.70
N ILE A 216 11.88 -13.59 -1.27
CA ILE A 216 11.26 -12.69 -0.30
C ILE A 216 10.88 -11.41 -1.02
N ILE A 217 9.63 -11.00 -0.91
CA ILE A 217 9.12 -9.77 -1.50
C ILE A 217 8.65 -8.83 -0.39
N CYS A 218 9.20 -7.63 -0.38
CA CYS A 218 8.67 -6.51 0.36
C CYS A 218 7.59 -5.84 -0.48
N ASN A 219 6.36 -5.92 -0.02
CA ASN A 219 5.24 -5.19 -0.61
C ASN A 219 5.27 -3.75 -0.07
N ALA A 220 5.78 -2.84 -0.87
CA ALA A 220 5.84 -1.41 -0.63
C ALA A 220 4.94 -0.64 -1.61
N ASP A 221 3.84 -1.26 -2.03
CA ASP A 221 2.79 -0.64 -2.82
C ASP A 221 1.70 -0.08 -1.89
N GLU A 222 2.08 0.92 -1.08
CA GLU A 222 1.22 1.61 -0.13
C GLU A 222 0.25 2.55 -0.86
N GLY A 223 -0.78 1.98 -1.48
CA GLY A 223 -1.75 2.70 -2.30
C GLY A 223 -2.95 3.28 -1.54
N ASP A 224 -3.16 2.90 -0.30
CA ASP A 224 -4.31 3.32 0.51
C ASP A 224 -4.32 4.83 0.76
N PRO A 225 -5.37 5.58 0.36
CA PRO A 225 -5.52 6.97 0.75
C PRO A 225 -5.48 7.14 2.28
N GLY A 226 -4.65 8.06 2.74
CA GLY A 226 -4.41 8.27 4.17
C GLY A 226 -3.15 7.58 4.69
N ALA A 227 -2.60 6.58 4.00
CA ALA A 227 -1.41 5.85 4.39
C ALA A 227 -0.11 6.52 3.89
N PHE A 228 0.90 6.60 4.76
CA PHE A 228 2.27 7.04 4.45
C PHE A 228 3.29 6.51 5.46
N SER A 229 2.94 5.47 6.21
CA SER A 229 3.82 4.86 7.21
C SER A 229 4.89 3.96 6.58
N ASP A 230 4.56 3.24 5.50
CA ASP A 230 5.52 2.45 4.77
C ASP A 230 6.55 3.35 4.08
N ARG A 231 6.10 4.47 3.51
CA ARG A 231 6.96 5.53 2.97
C ARG A 231 7.94 6.03 4.04
N TYR A 232 7.46 6.35 5.25
CA TYR A 232 8.31 6.75 6.37
C TYR A 232 9.40 5.71 6.67
N LEU A 233 9.03 4.44 6.78
CA LEU A 233 9.97 3.37 7.08
C LEU A 233 11.02 3.19 5.98
N LEU A 234 10.62 3.27 4.71
CA LEU A 234 11.55 3.18 3.58
C LEU A 234 12.53 4.35 3.54
N GLU A 235 12.10 5.56 3.94
CA GLU A 235 12.91 6.78 3.87
C GLU A 235 13.73 7.05 5.13
N LYS A 236 13.18 6.73 6.31
CA LYS A 236 13.82 7.05 7.59
C LYS A 236 14.39 5.83 8.31
N GLN A 237 13.88 4.62 8.02
CA GLN A 237 14.31 3.38 8.67
C GLN A 237 14.63 2.26 7.65
N PRO A 238 15.32 2.55 6.52
CA PRO A 238 15.54 1.58 5.45
C PRO A 238 16.22 0.30 5.93
N LEU A 239 17.17 0.39 6.85
CA LEU A 239 17.90 -0.76 7.36
C LEU A 239 17.03 -1.72 8.18
N LEU A 240 16.00 -1.24 8.89
CA LEU A 240 15.05 -2.13 9.58
C LEU A 240 14.31 -3.02 8.58
N VAL A 241 13.86 -2.45 7.47
CA VAL A 241 13.13 -3.17 6.42
C VAL A 241 14.03 -4.20 5.75
N LEU A 242 15.23 -3.78 5.32
CA LEU A 242 16.21 -4.66 4.68
C LEU A 242 16.66 -5.80 5.61
N PHE A 243 16.82 -5.52 6.90
CA PHE A 243 17.15 -6.53 7.89
C PHE A 243 16.07 -7.60 7.99
N GLY A 244 14.80 -7.20 8.12
CA GLY A 244 13.67 -8.14 8.19
C GLY A 244 13.55 -9.03 6.95
N MET A 245 13.86 -8.47 5.77
CA MET A 245 13.89 -9.24 4.52
C MET A 245 15.03 -10.28 4.54
N MET A 246 16.23 -9.90 4.99
CA MET A 246 17.37 -10.81 5.07
C MET A 246 17.13 -11.94 6.07
N VAL A 247 16.59 -11.63 7.24
CA VAL A 247 16.21 -12.64 8.25
C VAL A 247 15.17 -13.61 7.69
N SER A 248 14.16 -13.09 6.99
CA SER A 248 13.16 -13.92 6.31
C SER A 248 13.79 -14.82 5.24
N GLY A 249 14.76 -14.29 4.49
CA GLY A 249 15.54 -15.05 3.51
C GLY A 249 16.37 -16.15 4.15
N TYR A 250 17.09 -15.83 5.22
CA TYR A 250 17.89 -16.81 5.96
C TYR A 250 17.04 -17.97 6.50
N ILE A 251 15.92 -17.65 7.14
CA ILE A 251 15.00 -18.66 7.69
C ILE A 251 14.47 -19.59 6.60
N THR A 252 14.03 -19.04 5.47
CA THR A 252 13.37 -19.81 4.41
C THR A 252 14.34 -20.46 3.42
N GLY A 253 15.60 -20.00 3.39
CA GLY A 253 16.60 -20.39 2.40
C GLY A 253 16.44 -19.63 1.07
N ALA A 254 15.80 -18.46 1.07
CA ALA A 254 15.74 -17.61 -0.11
C ALA A 254 17.03 -16.79 -0.26
N GLU A 255 17.53 -16.68 -1.49
CA GLU A 255 18.74 -15.92 -1.83
C GLU A 255 18.44 -14.55 -2.48
N TRP A 256 17.15 -14.25 -2.72
CA TRP A 256 16.72 -13.00 -3.35
C TRP A 256 15.62 -12.30 -2.56
N GLY A 257 15.86 -11.02 -2.29
CA GLY A 257 14.88 -10.07 -1.79
C GLY A 257 14.48 -9.07 -2.86
N LEU A 258 13.19 -8.92 -3.11
CA LEU A 258 12.66 -7.94 -4.05
C LEU A 258 11.87 -6.89 -3.29
N LEU A 259 12.24 -5.61 -3.44
CA LEU A 259 11.46 -4.49 -2.93
C LEU A 259 10.60 -3.96 -4.08
N TYR A 260 9.29 -4.15 -3.99
CA TYR A 260 8.34 -3.62 -4.95
C TYR A 260 7.80 -2.30 -4.41
N ILE A 261 8.36 -1.19 -4.90
CA ILE A 261 8.05 0.17 -4.42
C ILE A 261 7.23 0.88 -5.48
N ARG A 262 6.12 1.49 -5.08
CA ARG A 262 5.25 2.24 -5.99
C ARG A 262 5.99 3.43 -6.64
N ALA A 263 5.64 3.72 -7.89
CA ALA A 263 6.28 4.78 -8.67
C ALA A 263 6.02 6.18 -8.09
N GLU A 264 4.95 6.33 -7.33
CA GLU A 264 4.56 7.56 -6.64
C GLU A 264 5.47 7.91 -5.46
N TYR A 265 6.42 7.02 -5.08
CA TYR A 265 7.41 7.24 -4.02
C TYR A 265 8.85 7.25 -4.57
N PRO A 266 9.22 8.19 -5.45
CA PRO A 266 10.52 8.19 -6.11
C PRO A 266 11.70 8.41 -5.14
N GLU A 267 11.48 9.15 -4.05
CA GLU A 267 12.47 9.39 -3.00
C GLU A 267 12.79 8.08 -2.26
N SER A 268 11.75 7.30 -1.91
CA SER A 268 11.90 6.00 -1.24
C SER A 268 12.73 5.03 -2.09
N VAL A 269 12.51 5.00 -3.42
CA VAL A 269 13.32 4.18 -4.34
C VAL A 269 14.79 4.56 -4.24
N THR A 270 15.10 5.86 -4.34
CA THR A 270 16.48 6.37 -4.31
C THR A 270 17.18 6.05 -2.98
N ILE A 271 16.48 6.18 -1.86
CA ILE A 271 17.04 5.93 -0.53
C ILE A 271 17.32 4.45 -0.33
N ILE A 272 16.38 3.57 -0.72
CA ILE A 272 16.56 2.12 -0.63
C ILE A 272 17.71 1.65 -1.52
N GLU A 273 17.84 2.15 -2.77
CA GLU A 273 18.96 1.81 -3.65
C GLU A 273 20.31 2.20 -3.04
N LYS A 274 20.40 3.37 -2.41
CA LYS A 274 21.60 3.80 -1.69
C LYS A 274 21.91 2.90 -0.49
N ALA A 275 20.89 2.51 0.29
CA ALA A 275 21.06 1.61 1.43
C ALA A 275 21.54 0.22 0.99
N VAL A 276 20.94 -0.33 -0.07
CA VAL A 276 21.35 -1.62 -0.65
C VAL A 276 22.81 -1.55 -1.15
N LYS A 277 23.18 -0.48 -1.87
CA LYS A 277 24.56 -0.27 -2.32
C LYS A 277 25.53 -0.25 -1.15
N LYS A 278 25.17 0.46 -0.06
CA LYS A 278 26.01 0.52 1.14
C LYS A 278 26.21 -0.84 1.79
N LEU A 279 25.16 -1.68 1.85
CA LEU A 279 25.29 -3.04 2.37
C LEU A 279 26.23 -3.92 1.53
N TYR A 280 26.25 -3.75 0.18
CA TYR A 280 27.24 -4.43 -0.67
C TYR A 280 28.66 -3.93 -0.40
N GLU A 281 28.88 -2.63 -0.25
CA GLU A 281 30.18 -2.04 0.07
C GLU A 281 30.76 -2.55 1.40
N GLU A 282 29.88 -2.87 2.37
CA GLU A 282 30.24 -3.40 3.68
C GLU A 282 30.28 -4.94 3.74
N ASN A 283 30.17 -5.64 2.60
CA ASN A 283 30.11 -7.10 2.48
C ASN A 283 29.01 -7.76 3.35
N LEU A 284 27.88 -7.06 3.52
CA LEU A 284 26.69 -7.56 4.19
C LEU A 284 25.64 -8.09 3.20
N LEU A 285 25.96 -8.09 1.90
CA LEU A 285 25.19 -8.67 0.80
C LEU A 285 26.12 -9.40 -0.17
N GLY A 286 25.56 -10.29 -0.99
CA GLY A 286 26.28 -11.13 -1.94
C GLY A 286 26.46 -12.55 -1.43
N SER A 287 27.67 -13.09 -1.55
CA SER A 287 27.99 -14.48 -1.20
C SER A 287 28.63 -14.58 0.17
N ASP A 288 28.36 -15.68 0.87
CA ASP A 288 29.00 -16.05 2.15
C ASP A 288 29.01 -14.91 3.18
N ILE A 289 27.88 -14.28 3.41
CA ILE A 289 27.74 -13.12 4.28
C ILE A 289 28.26 -13.45 5.69
N LEU A 290 29.25 -12.71 6.15
CA LEU A 290 29.93 -12.88 7.45
C LEU A 290 30.46 -14.32 7.71
N GLY A 291 30.79 -15.07 6.65
CA GLY A 291 31.30 -16.45 6.78
C GLY A 291 30.24 -17.47 7.21
N SER A 292 28.97 -17.17 7.01
CA SER A 292 27.83 -18.00 7.44
C SER A 292 27.38 -19.03 6.40
N GLY A 293 27.91 -18.98 5.17
CA GLY A 293 27.41 -19.72 4.02
C GLY A 293 26.10 -19.18 3.44
N PHE A 294 25.56 -18.08 3.97
CA PHE A 294 24.35 -17.45 3.49
C PHE A 294 24.65 -16.48 2.34
N ASN A 295 23.95 -16.67 1.23
CA ASN A 295 23.99 -15.78 0.08
C ASN A 295 22.69 -14.98 0.02
N TYR A 296 22.77 -13.67 -0.19
CA TYR A 296 21.56 -12.87 -0.34
C TYR A 296 21.79 -11.63 -1.19
N ASN A 297 20.83 -11.34 -2.06
CA ASN A 297 20.88 -10.21 -2.96
C ASN A 297 19.54 -9.46 -2.95
N PHE A 298 19.59 -8.15 -3.19
CA PHE A 298 18.39 -7.34 -3.36
C PHE A 298 18.17 -6.90 -4.80
N ARG A 299 16.92 -6.81 -5.18
CA ARG A 299 16.46 -6.11 -6.38
C ARG A 299 15.39 -5.10 -6.00
N VAL A 300 15.60 -3.84 -6.32
CA VAL A 300 14.58 -2.81 -6.21
C VAL A 300 13.80 -2.76 -7.51
N ILE A 301 12.48 -2.80 -7.42
CA ILE A 301 11.56 -2.74 -8.54
C ILE A 301 10.68 -1.51 -8.35
N LYS A 302 10.79 -0.55 -9.27
CA LYS A 302 9.91 0.60 -9.35
C LYS A 302 8.64 0.18 -10.07
N ALA A 303 7.51 0.15 -9.36
CA ALA A 303 6.18 -0.08 -9.93
C ALA A 303 5.77 1.05 -10.90
N GLN A 304 4.62 0.94 -11.54
CA GLN A 304 4.21 1.89 -12.58
C GLN A 304 2.81 2.49 -12.34
N GLY A 305 2.37 2.50 -11.07
CA GLY A 305 1.10 3.11 -10.65
C GLY A 305 -0.09 2.21 -10.94
N ALA A 306 -0.50 1.43 -9.93
CA ALA A 306 -1.74 0.67 -9.89
C ALA A 306 -1.96 0.14 -8.46
N TYR A 307 -3.03 0.56 -7.80
CA TYR A 307 -3.39 0.14 -6.44
C TYR A 307 -3.50 -1.38 -6.28
N ILE A 308 -4.02 -2.07 -7.31
CA ILE A 308 -4.20 -3.53 -7.26
C ILE A 308 -2.88 -4.29 -7.08
N CYS A 309 -1.73 -3.68 -7.37
CA CYS A 309 -0.41 -4.27 -7.12
C CYS A 309 -0.10 -4.41 -5.62
N GLY A 310 -0.87 -3.80 -4.73
CA GLY A 310 -0.86 -4.08 -3.30
C GLY A 310 -1.38 -5.49 -2.94
N GLU A 311 -2.17 -6.13 -3.82
CA GLU A 311 -2.56 -7.53 -3.65
C GLU A 311 -1.41 -8.46 -4.03
N GLU A 312 -1.05 -9.41 -3.15
CA GLU A 312 0.20 -10.20 -3.25
C GLU A 312 0.35 -10.97 -4.58
N THR A 313 -0.73 -11.47 -5.16
CA THR A 313 -0.66 -12.26 -6.40
C THR A 313 -0.65 -11.36 -7.65
N ALA A 314 -1.32 -10.23 -7.61
CA ALA A 314 -1.24 -9.19 -8.63
C ALA A 314 0.17 -8.57 -8.68
N LEU A 315 0.78 -8.32 -7.51
CA LEU A 315 2.16 -7.88 -7.38
C LEU A 315 3.13 -8.89 -8.02
N ILE A 316 2.95 -10.18 -7.76
CA ILE A 316 3.79 -11.24 -8.37
C ILE A 316 3.64 -11.23 -9.89
N ASN A 317 2.40 -11.15 -10.42
CA ASN A 317 2.17 -11.03 -11.87
C ASN A 317 2.86 -9.80 -12.46
N SER A 318 2.81 -8.68 -11.75
CA SER A 318 3.49 -7.44 -12.13
C SER A 318 5.01 -7.63 -12.26
N ILE A 319 5.66 -8.26 -11.26
CA ILE A 319 7.09 -8.56 -11.31
C ILE A 319 7.43 -9.48 -12.48
N GLU A 320 6.57 -10.43 -12.78
CA GLU A 320 6.73 -11.35 -13.92
C GLU A 320 6.56 -10.66 -15.29
N GLY A 321 6.16 -9.38 -15.32
CA GLY A 321 5.92 -8.62 -16.54
C GLY A 321 4.56 -8.92 -17.17
N GLN A 322 3.61 -9.40 -16.38
CA GLN A 322 2.23 -9.62 -16.78
C GLN A 322 1.34 -8.46 -16.33
N ARG A 323 0.13 -8.38 -16.88
CA ARG A 323 -0.92 -7.54 -16.32
C ARG A 323 -1.18 -7.96 -14.86
N PRO A 324 -1.33 -7.03 -13.91
CA PRO A 324 -1.43 -7.34 -12.49
C PRO A 324 -2.82 -7.89 -12.12
N GLU A 325 -3.17 -9.03 -12.66
CA GLU A 325 -4.39 -9.75 -12.33
C GLU A 325 -4.19 -10.65 -11.13
N VAL A 326 -5.21 -10.74 -10.28
CA VAL A 326 -5.20 -11.61 -9.11
C VAL A 326 -5.18 -13.10 -9.53
N ARG A 327 -4.39 -13.92 -8.84
CA ARG A 327 -4.38 -15.38 -9.01
C ARG A 327 -5.41 -16.04 -8.10
N THR A 328 -6.00 -17.12 -8.57
CA THR A 328 -6.85 -17.96 -7.73
C THR A 328 -5.99 -18.71 -6.69
N ARG A 329 -6.50 -18.87 -5.49
CA ARG A 329 -5.85 -19.61 -4.39
C ARG A 329 -6.76 -20.77 -3.94
N PRO A 330 -6.24 -21.96 -3.62
CA PRO A 330 -4.86 -22.43 -3.75
C PRO A 330 -4.42 -22.61 -5.22
N PRO A 331 -3.09 -22.65 -5.53
CA PRO A 331 -1.96 -22.64 -4.58
C PRO A 331 -1.68 -21.23 -4.01
N TYR A 332 -1.14 -21.19 -2.80
CA TYR A 332 -0.72 -19.92 -2.16
C TYR A 332 0.69 -19.51 -2.62
N PRO A 333 1.07 -18.22 -2.54
CA PRO A 333 2.41 -17.77 -2.93
C PRO A 333 3.55 -18.49 -2.19
N THR A 334 3.32 -18.91 -0.94
CA THR A 334 4.29 -19.72 -0.17
C THR A 334 4.60 -21.07 -0.82
N GLU A 335 3.72 -21.54 -1.70
CA GLU A 335 3.87 -22.79 -2.47
C GLU A 335 4.28 -22.49 -3.91
N GLN A 336 3.51 -21.63 -4.60
CA GLN A 336 3.69 -21.26 -6.01
C GLN A 336 3.50 -19.75 -6.20
N GLY A 337 4.52 -18.98 -5.89
CA GLY A 337 4.56 -17.53 -6.02
C GLY A 337 5.29 -17.07 -7.29
N LEU A 338 6.34 -16.26 -7.11
CA LEU A 338 7.12 -15.68 -8.21
C LEU A 338 7.80 -16.78 -9.03
N PHE A 339 7.57 -16.79 -10.35
CA PHE A 339 8.02 -17.81 -11.28
C PHE A 339 7.65 -19.25 -10.85
N ASN A 340 6.50 -19.41 -10.21
CA ASN A 340 6.03 -20.67 -9.58
C ASN A 340 6.97 -21.23 -8.50
N LYS A 341 7.75 -20.36 -7.86
CA LYS A 341 8.64 -20.73 -6.77
C LYS A 341 8.05 -20.28 -5.43
N PRO A 342 8.37 -20.97 -4.32
CA PRO A 342 7.93 -20.54 -2.99
C PRO A 342 8.34 -19.10 -2.73
N THR A 343 7.37 -18.26 -2.36
CA THR A 343 7.56 -16.83 -2.22
C THR A 343 6.87 -16.30 -0.98
N ILE A 344 7.58 -15.53 -0.18
CA ILE A 344 7.02 -14.73 0.91
C ILE A 344 6.75 -13.32 0.41
N VAL A 345 5.53 -12.84 0.61
CA VAL A 345 5.18 -11.43 0.42
C VAL A 345 4.79 -10.85 1.77
N ASN A 346 5.53 -9.86 2.25
CA ASN A 346 5.23 -9.16 3.51
C ASN A 346 5.26 -7.64 3.30
N ASN A 347 4.42 -6.93 4.07
CA ASN A 347 4.39 -5.48 4.11
C ASN A 347 5.65 -4.91 4.80
N VAL A 348 5.99 -3.66 4.50
CA VAL A 348 7.16 -2.92 5.01
C VAL A 348 7.22 -2.90 6.53
N GLU A 349 6.14 -2.49 7.21
CA GLU A 349 6.07 -2.38 8.67
C GLU A 349 6.24 -3.75 9.35
N THR A 350 5.67 -4.80 8.75
CA THR A 350 5.84 -6.17 9.25
C THR A 350 7.31 -6.59 9.24
N LEU A 351 8.02 -6.30 8.15
CA LEU A 351 9.44 -6.61 8.01
C LEU A 351 10.30 -5.76 8.96
N ALA A 352 10.01 -4.48 9.08
CA ALA A 352 10.75 -3.58 9.98
C ALA A 352 10.70 -4.02 11.45
N SER A 353 9.63 -4.68 11.89
CA SER A 353 9.47 -5.18 13.27
C SER A 353 10.45 -6.30 13.63
N VAL A 354 11.00 -7.01 12.63
CA VAL A 354 11.84 -8.21 12.83
C VAL A 354 13.14 -7.89 13.58
N TYR A 355 13.74 -6.72 13.35
CA TYR A 355 14.96 -6.32 14.05
C TYR A 355 14.76 -6.31 15.57
N ASN A 356 13.67 -5.71 16.04
CA ASN A 356 13.36 -5.68 17.48
C ASN A 356 13.16 -7.09 18.04
N ILE A 357 12.42 -7.95 17.31
CA ILE A 357 12.15 -9.35 17.70
C ILE A 357 13.45 -10.13 17.88
N ILE A 358 14.38 -10.03 16.95
CA ILE A 358 15.65 -10.77 16.99
C ILE A 358 16.56 -10.25 18.11
N ASN A 359 16.59 -8.95 18.34
CA ASN A 359 17.51 -8.34 19.30
C ASN A 359 17.05 -8.42 20.76
N HIS A 360 15.73 -8.37 21.00
CA HIS A 360 15.15 -8.36 22.36
C HIS A 360 14.41 -9.66 22.71
N GLY A 361 14.19 -10.53 21.71
CA GLY A 361 13.49 -11.80 21.84
C GLY A 361 11.99 -11.68 21.57
N GLY A 362 11.42 -12.74 20.98
CA GLY A 362 10.00 -12.81 20.64
C GLY A 362 9.08 -12.67 21.83
N GLY A 363 9.47 -13.20 22.99
CA GLY A 363 8.71 -13.06 24.25
C GLY A 363 8.61 -11.63 24.77
N ALA A 364 9.66 -10.81 24.56
CA ALA A 364 9.61 -9.39 24.92
C ALA A 364 8.67 -8.62 23.98
N PHE A 365 8.74 -8.88 22.69
CA PHE A 365 7.85 -8.28 21.69
C PHE A 365 6.37 -8.66 21.94
N ASN A 366 6.10 -9.92 22.29
CA ASN A 366 4.75 -10.43 22.52
C ASN A 366 4.07 -9.82 23.76
N LYS A 367 4.85 -9.26 24.69
CA LYS A 367 4.32 -8.53 25.87
C LYS A 367 3.86 -7.12 25.55
N ILE A 368 4.24 -6.58 24.38
CA ILE A 368 3.80 -5.27 23.90
C ILE A 368 2.49 -5.49 23.16
N GLY A 369 1.47 -4.71 23.45
CA GLY A 369 0.17 -4.82 22.82
C GLY A 369 -0.82 -5.73 23.55
N THR A 370 -1.70 -6.39 22.80
CA THR A 370 -2.71 -7.30 23.34
C THR A 370 -2.31 -8.77 23.14
N GLU A 371 -2.98 -9.69 23.81
CA GLU A 371 -2.74 -11.14 23.67
C GLU A 371 -2.78 -11.64 22.22
N ARG A 372 -3.70 -11.10 21.41
CA ARG A 372 -3.90 -11.53 20.01
C ARG A 372 -3.27 -10.58 18.98
N SER A 373 -2.99 -9.35 19.37
CA SER A 373 -2.38 -8.31 18.53
C SER A 373 -1.15 -7.76 19.24
N SER A 374 0.01 -8.39 19.04
CA SER A 374 1.27 -8.04 19.70
C SER A 374 2.04 -6.94 18.95
N GLY A 375 2.94 -6.27 19.68
CA GLY A 375 3.84 -5.23 19.16
C GLY A 375 3.16 -3.87 19.02
N THR A 376 3.76 -3.03 18.16
CA THR A 376 3.26 -1.68 17.88
C THR A 376 2.60 -1.61 16.51
N LYS A 377 1.88 -0.51 16.25
CA LYS A 377 1.30 -0.15 14.96
C LYS A 377 1.58 1.31 14.64
N LEU A 378 2.00 1.59 13.42
CA LEU A 378 2.06 2.95 12.90
C LEU A 378 0.67 3.37 12.43
N VAL A 379 0.16 4.46 12.98
CA VAL A 379 -1.12 5.08 12.62
C VAL A 379 -0.85 6.38 11.90
N CYS A 380 -1.40 6.55 10.71
CA CYS A 380 -1.30 7.78 9.93
C CYS A 380 -2.52 8.66 10.15
N LEU A 381 -2.32 9.88 10.61
CA LEU A 381 -3.35 10.88 10.82
C LEU A 381 -3.28 11.97 9.75
N ASP A 382 -4.40 12.26 9.10
CA ASP A 382 -4.51 13.22 8.01
C ASP A 382 -4.44 14.69 8.45
N SER A 383 -4.59 15.60 7.51
CA SER A 383 -4.49 17.05 7.72
C SER A 383 -5.58 17.67 8.60
N PHE A 384 -6.67 16.96 8.89
CA PHE A 384 -7.75 17.44 9.77
C PHE A 384 -7.39 17.43 11.25
N PHE A 385 -6.42 16.63 11.65
CA PHE A 385 -5.96 16.62 13.04
C PHE A 385 -5.15 17.87 13.37
N ASN A 386 -5.21 18.32 14.63
CA ASN A 386 -4.39 19.44 15.10
C ASN A 386 -2.89 19.14 14.97
N LYS A 387 -2.50 17.87 15.18
CA LYS A 387 -1.13 17.37 15.00
C LYS A 387 -1.16 16.19 14.01
N PRO A 388 -1.21 16.46 12.69
CA PRO A 388 -1.18 15.40 11.69
C PRO A 388 0.19 14.71 11.65
N GLY A 389 0.23 13.46 11.22
CA GLY A 389 1.49 12.74 11.09
C GLY A 389 1.39 11.26 11.43
N ILE A 390 2.50 10.68 11.85
CA ILE A 390 2.63 9.26 12.19
C ILE A 390 2.72 9.11 13.69
N TYR A 391 1.94 8.16 14.21
CA TYR A 391 1.93 7.79 15.63
C TYR A 391 2.25 6.31 15.77
N GLU A 392 3.36 5.99 16.40
CA GLU A 392 3.62 4.64 16.85
C GLU A 392 2.91 4.40 18.18
N VAL A 393 1.97 3.46 18.18
CA VAL A 393 1.20 3.09 19.35
C VAL A 393 1.34 1.60 19.64
N GLU A 394 1.31 1.20 20.89
CA GLU A 394 1.18 -0.22 21.23
C GLU A 394 -0.20 -0.73 20.79
N MET A 395 -0.25 -1.93 20.22
CA MET A 395 -1.53 -2.53 19.86
C MET A 395 -2.44 -2.59 21.10
N GLY A 396 -3.74 -2.26 20.94
CA GLY A 396 -4.67 -2.11 22.06
C GLY A 396 -4.75 -0.70 22.63
N TYR A 397 -3.97 0.26 22.10
CA TYR A 397 -4.08 1.66 22.52
C TYR A 397 -5.45 2.26 22.18
N SER A 398 -6.02 3.07 23.06
CA SER A 398 -7.33 3.68 22.85
C SER A 398 -7.34 4.64 21.65
N LEU A 399 -8.27 4.44 20.70
CA LEU A 399 -8.45 5.34 19.55
C LEU A 399 -8.83 6.76 20.01
N ALA A 400 -9.67 6.88 21.03
CA ALA A 400 -10.04 8.17 21.61
C ALA A 400 -8.85 8.91 22.21
N ASN A 401 -7.97 8.21 22.95
CA ASN A 401 -6.75 8.82 23.47
C ASN A 401 -5.83 9.29 22.35
N LEU A 402 -5.63 8.50 21.32
CA LEU A 402 -4.83 8.88 20.15
C LEU A 402 -5.37 10.18 19.54
N ILE A 403 -6.68 10.25 19.30
CA ILE A 403 -7.32 11.38 18.63
C ILE A 403 -7.32 12.63 19.50
N TYR A 404 -7.85 12.53 20.71
CA TYR A 404 -8.15 13.72 21.52
C TYR A 404 -6.98 14.17 22.39
N LYS A 405 -6.21 13.24 22.95
CA LYS A 405 -5.10 13.55 23.84
C LYS A 405 -3.80 13.78 23.07
N ASP A 406 -3.42 12.84 22.20
CA ASP A 406 -2.10 12.86 21.57
C ASP A 406 -2.09 13.76 20.33
N ALA A 407 -3.07 13.58 19.42
CA ALA A 407 -3.23 14.39 18.21
C ALA A 407 -3.94 15.73 18.47
N GLY A 408 -4.50 15.95 19.65
CA GLY A 408 -5.12 17.21 20.07
C GLY A 408 -6.49 17.48 19.45
N GLY A 409 -7.18 16.45 18.95
CA GLY A 409 -8.48 16.56 18.28
C GLY A 409 -8.41 17.12 16.86
N PHE A 410 -9.53 17.60 16.37
CA PHE A 410 -9.72 18.04 15.00
C PHE A 410 -9.68 19.57 14.84
N LYS A 411 -9.18 20.05 13.71
CA LYS A 411 -9.19 21.47 13.32
C LYS A 411 -10.59 21.97 12.91
N LYS A 412 -11.44 21.06 12.43
CA LYS A 412 -12.80 21.34 11.95
C LYS A 412 -13.72 20.19 12.40
N PRO A 413 -15.04 20.40 12.46
CA PRO A 413 -15.99 19.33 12.80
C PRO A 413 -15.89 18.15 11.83
N VAL A 414 -15.81 16.94 12.40
CA VAL A 414 -15.71 15.65 11.72
C VAL A 414 -16.89 14.78 12.13
N LYS A 415 -17.59 14.17 11.19
CA LYS A 415 -18.71 13.27 11.47
C LYS A 415 -18.35 11.79 11.49
N ALA A 416 -17.30 11.42 10.76
CA ALA A 416 -16.79 10.06 10.70
C ALA A 416 -15.32 10.04 10.27
N MET A 417 -14.71 8.87 10.39
CA MET A 417 -13.37 8.60 9.87
C MET A 417 -13.38 7.30 9.09
N GLN A 418 -12.75 7.28 7.93
CA GLN A 418 -12.38 6.03 7.28
C GLN A 418 -11.04 5.56 7.85
N ILE A 419 -11.01 4.36 8.42
CA ILE A 419 -9.81 3.78 9.03
C ILE A 419 -9.42 2.53 8.26
N GLY A 420 -8.14 2.42 7.91
CA GLY A 420 -7.58 1.25 7.23
C GLY A 420 -7.71 1.25 5.71
N GLY A 421 -7.76 2.43 5.09
CA GLY A 421 -7.83 2.60 3.64
C GLY A 421 -9.25 2.47 3.06
N PRO A 422 -9.40 2.46 1.73
CA PRO A 422 -10.71 2.48 1.07
C PRO A 422 -11.53 1.21 1.31
N LEU A 423 -10.90 0.12 1.72
CA LEU A 423 -11.53 -1.15 2.08
C LEU A 423 -11.77 -1.29 3.60
N GLY A 424 -11.31 -0.31 4.38
CA GLY A 424 -11.50 -0.22 5.82
C GLY A 424 -12.87 0.29 6.22
N GLY A 425 -13.18 0.26 7.52
CA GLY A 425 -14.47 0.72 8.03
C GLY A 425 -14.62 2.23 8.04
N VAL A 426 -15.86 2.72 7.87
CA VAL A 426 -16.23 4.10 8.16
C VAL A 426 -16.79 4.18 9.58
N VAL A 427 -15.96 4.69 10.49
CA VAL A 427 -16.24 4.79 11.93
C VAL A 427 -16.89 6.14 12.22
N PRO A 428 -18.17 6.20 12.64
CA PRO A 428 -18.78 7.45 13.03
C PRO A 428 -18.17 7.98 14.33
N ILE A 429 -18.18 9.29 14.53
CA ILE A 429 -17.49 9.95 15.63
C ILE A 429 -17.92 9.42 17.02
N HIS A 430 -19.19 9.06 17.19
CA HIS A 430 -19.72 8.53 18.45
C HIS A 430 -19.27 7.10 18.79
N LYS A 431 -18.55 6.42 17.87
CA LYS A 431 -18.00 5.07 18.08
C LYS A 431 -16.53 5.05 18.47
N ILE A 432 -15.86 6.20 18.48
CA ILE A 432 -14.42 6.30 18.76
C ILE A 432 -14.06 5.74 20.14
N ASP A 433 -14.87 6.00 21.14
CA ASP A 433 -14.62 5.57 22.54
C ASP A 433 -14.71 4.05 22.74
N GLU A 434 -15.34 3.33 21.80
CA GLU A 434 -15.51 1.87 21.84
C GLU A 434 -14.31 1.12 21.25
N LEU A 435 -13.35 1.83 20.60
CA LEU A 435 -12.30 1.23 19.79
C LEU A 435 -10.91 1.36 20.39
N THR A 436 -10.16 0.27 20.29
CA THR A 436 -8.71 0.23 20.50
C THR A 436 -8.00 -0.13 19.19
N ILE A 437 -6.74 0.32 19.03
CA ILE A 437 -5.94 0.10 17.82
C ILE A 437 -5.45 -1.36 17.81
N ASP A 438 -6.34 -2.30 17.51
CA ASP A 438 -6.05 -3.71 17.34
C ASP A 438 -7.05 -4.37 16.38
N PHE A 439 -6.70 -5.53 15.86
CA PHE A 439 -7.52 -6.22 14.87
C PHE A 439 -8.85 -6.72 15.42
N GLU A 440 -8.85 -7.16 16.66
CA GLU A 440 -10.02 -7.76 17.31
C GLU A 440 -11.07 -6.72 17.68
N SER A 441 -10.66 -5.58 18.22
CA SER A 441 -11.55 -4.47 18.59
C SER A 441 -12.34 -3.99 17.36
N PHE A 442 -11.65 -3.75 16.25
CA PHE A 442 -12.29 -3.31 15.01
C PHE A 442 -13.21 -4.39 14.42
N ALA A 443 -12.76 -5.65 14.35
CA ALA A 443 -13.56 -6.73 13.80
C ALA A 443 -14.84 -6.99 14.61
N ASN A 444 -14.75 -6.96 15.96
CA ASN A 444 -15.88 -7.21 16.84
C ASN A 444 -16.94 -6.09 16.79
N THR A 445 -16.56 -4.89 16.37
CA THR A 445 -17.46 -3.73 16.24
C THR A 445 -17.94 -3.50 14.81
N GLY A 446 -17.60 -4.39 13.88
CA GLY A 446 -18.04 -4.33 12.48
C GLY A 446 -17.23 -3.37 11.60
N PHE A 447 -15.97 -3.12 11.97
CA PHE A 447 -15.01 -2.33 11.21
C PHE A 447 -13.76 -3.16 10.88
N LEU A 448 -12.82 -2.56 10.16
CA LEU A 448 -11.53 -3.17 9.84
C LEU A 448 -10.41 -2.16 10.14
N LEU A 449 -9.40 -2.57 10.93
CA LEU A 449 -8.23 -1.72 11.21
C LEU A 449 -7.40 -1.47 9.94
N GLY A 450 -7.32 -2.47 9.07
CA GLY A 450 -6.59 -2.38 7.81
C GLY A 450 -5.12 -1.98 8.03
N HIS A 451 -4.67 -1.03 7.24
CA HIS A 451 -3.34 -0.42 7.33
C HIS A 451 -3.22 0.62 8.46
N ALA A 452 -4.31 0.94 9.16
CA ALA A 452 -4.42 1.96 10.20
C ALA A 452 -4.16 3.41 9.72
N SER A 453 -4.41 3.72 8.45
CA SER A 453 -4.56 5.09 8.00
C SER A 453 -5.90 5.65 8.48
N VAL A 454 -5.94 6.92 8.89
CA VAL A 454 -7.15 7.59 9.36
C VAL A 454 -7.42 8.80 8.48
N VAL A 455 -8.52 8.75 7.72
CA VAL A 455 -9.01 9.84 6.88
C VAL A 455 -10.29 10.40 7.48
N CYS A 456 -10.27 11.67 7.83
CA CYS A 456 -11.42 12.36 8.40
C CYS A 456 -12.44 12.73 7.33
N ILE A 457 -13.73 12.49 7.64
CA ILE A 457 -14.85 12.92 6.82
C ILE A 457 -15.50 14.11 7.52
N PRO A 458 -15.37 15.34 6.98
CA PRO A 458 -15.90 16.53 7.63
C PRO A 458 -17.42 16.56 7.62
N GLU A 459 -18.01 17.30 8.56
CA GLU A 459 -19.46 17.39 8.78
C GLU A 459 -20.23 17.75 7.50
N ASN A 460 -19.68 18.66 6.70
CA ASN A 460 -20.29 19.15 5.47
C ASN A 460 -20.04 18.29 4.22
N PHE A 461 -19.28 17.21 4.30
CA PHE A 461 -19.02 16.32 3.15
C PHE A 461 -20.19 15.33 2.99
N PRO A 462 -20.95 15.32 1.87
CA PRO A 462 -22.09 14.43 1.73
C PRO A 462 -21.70 12.95 1.66
N MET A 463 -22.33 12.11 2.50
CA MET A 463 -22.05 10.68 2.52
C MET A 463 -22.42 9.95 1.23
N VAL A 464 -23.39 10.44 0.48
CA VAL A 464 -23.72 9.91 -0.85
C VAL A 464 -22.56 10.11 -1.84
N LYS A 465 -21.89 11.27 -1.79
CA LYS A 465 -20.67 11.53 -2.59
C LYS A 465 -19.49 10.68 -2.12
N TYR A 466 -19.42 10.39 -0.82
CA TYR A 466 -18.39 9.51 -0.29
C TYR A 466 -18.54 8.08 -0.83
N ILE A 467 -19.76 7.55 -0.89
CA ILE A 467 -20.03 6.23 -1.49
C ILE A 467 -19.70 6.24 -2.98
N GLU A 468 -20.11 7.29 -3.70
CA GLU A 468 -19.80 7.44 -5.12
C GLU A 468 -18.28 7.40 -5.36
N HIS A 469 -17.50 8.18 -4.59
CA HIS A 469 -16.03 8.21 -4.65
C HIS A 469 -15.39 6.85 -4.35
N LEU A 470 -15.89 6.11 -3.36
CA LEU A 470 -15.42 4.76 -3.07
C LEU A 470 -15.61 3.80 -4.25
N PHE A 471 -16.78 3.87 -4.91
CA PHE A 471 -17.05 3.03 -6.07
C PHE A 471 -16.25 3.48 -7.31
N ASP A 472 -16.04 4.78 -7.51
CA ASP A 472 -15.22 5.30 -8.60
C ASP A 472 -13.78 4.84 -8.45
N PHE A 473 -13.19 5.01 -7.26
CA PHE A 473 -11.87 4.48 -6.92
C PHE A 473 -11.79 2.97 -7.19
N ALA A 474 -12.76 2.20 -6.69
CA ALA A 474 -12.76 0.75 -6.85
C ALA A 474 -12.92 0.31 -8.32
N ALA A 475 -13.67 1.05 -9.12
CA ALA A 475 -13.84 0.78 -10.54
C ALA A 475 -12.56 1.09 -11.34
N TYR A 476 -11.91 2.21 -11.01
CA TYR A 476 -10.67 2.64 -11.66
C TYR A 476 -9.51 1.67 -11.39
N GLU A 477 -9.36 1.23 -10.14
CA GLU A 477 -8.26 0.37 -9.67
C GLU A 477 -8.52 -1.13 -9.86
N SER A 478 -9.65 -1.51 -10.43
CA SER A 478 -9.98 -2.92 -10.68
C SER A 478 -9.04 -3.55 -11.70
N CYS A 479 -8.46 -4.72 -11.38
CA CYS A 479 -7.70 -5.49 -12.38
C CYS A 479 -8.57 -6.04 -13.53
N GLY A 480 -9.89 -6.02 -13.37
CA GLY A 480 -10.85 -6.44 -14.37
C GLY A 480 -11.05 -7.97 -14.50
N LYS A 481 -10.43 -8.80 -13.66
CA LYS A 481 -10.47 -10.26 -13.80
C LYS A 481 -11.82 -10.86 -13.43
N CYS A 482 -12.36 -10.58 -12.26
CA CYS A 482 -13.62 -11.16 -11.82
C CYS A 482 -14.82 -10.26 -12.13
N PHE A 483 -15.93 -10.87 -12.55
CA PHE A 483 -17.14 -10.13 -12.93
C PHE A 483 -17.73 -9.27 -11.82
N PRO A 484 -17.88 -9.77 -10.57
CA PRO A 484 -18.45 -8.97 -9.49
C PRO A 484 -17.71 -7.65 -9.29
N CYS A 485 -16.39 -7.67 -9.19
CA CYS A 485 -15.57 -6.47 -9.06
C CYS A 485 -15.65 -5.61 -10.32
N ARG A 486 -15.29 -6.15 -11.50
CA ARG A 486 -15.19 -5.38 -12.75
C ARG A 486 -16.48 -4.65 -13.13
N LEU A 487 -17.63 -5.32 -13.02
CA LEU A 487 -18.93 -4.75 -13.39
C LEU A 487 -19.63 -4.12 -12.19
N GLY A 488 -19.52 -4.71 -11.01
CA GLY A 488 -20.24 -4.26 -9.83
C GLY A 488 -19.71 -2.93 -9.28
N THR A 489 -18.40 -2.70 -9.27
CA THR A 489 -17.84 -1.42 -8.83
C THR A 489 -18.25 -0.29 -9.78
N LYS A 490 -18.20 -0.53 -11.10
CA LYS A 490 -18.68 0.44 -12.10
C LYS A 490 -20.17 0.69 -11.95
N ARG A 491 -20.97 -0.36 -11.74
CA ARG A 491 -22.41 -0.23 -11.52
C ARG A 491 -22.73 0.55 -10.24
N GLY A 492 -21.97 0.33 -9.16
CA GLY A 492 -22.11 1.12 -7.93
C GLY A 492 -21.86 2.60 -8.18
N HIS A 493 -20.75 2.94 -8.86
CA HIS A 493 -20.46 4.33 -9.26
C HIS A 493 -21.62 4.94 -10.06
N GLU A 494 -22.09 4.27 -11.12
CA GLU A 494 -23.20 4.75 -11.97
C GLU A 494 -24.49 5.00 -11.18
N MET A 495 -24.84 4.10 -10.25
CA MET A 495 -26.04 4.22 -9.44
C MET A 495 -26.00 5.44 -8.53
N PHE A 496 -24.89 5.64 -7.80
CA PHE A 496 -24.75 6.76 -6.88
C PHE A 496 -24.53 8.10 -7.60
N SER A 497 -23.78 8.11 -8.70
CA SER A 497 -23.61 9.28 -9.56
C SER A 497 -24.96 9.73 -10.14
N LYS A 498 -25.80 8.79 -10.60
CA LYS A 498 -27.14 9.08 -11.07
C LYS A 498 -28.03 9.67 -9.97
N ALA A 499 -27.98 9.11 -8.75
CA ALA A 499 -28.78 9.61 -7.63
C ALA A 499 -28.34 11.02 -7.18
N ILE A 500 -27.08 11.40 -7.38
CA ILE A 500 -26.57 12.74 -7.08
C ILE A 500 -26.99 13.76 -8.13
N ASN A 501 -26.96 13.39 -9.41
CA ASN A 501 -27.08 14.33 -10.53
C ASN A 501 -28.46 14.38 -11.18
N GLU A 502 -29.35 13.41 -10.90
CA GLU A 502 -30.66 13.29 -11.50
C GLU A 502 -31.77 13.15 -10.43
N ASP A 503 -33.01 13.33 -10.79
CA ASP A 503 -34.19 13.00 -9.94
C ASP A 503 -34.41 11.48 -9.93
N TYR A 504 -33.45 10.77 -9.27
CA TYR A 504 -33.46 9.32 -9.20
C TYR A 504 -33.16 8.86 -7.77
N LYS A 505 -33.94 7.92 -7.26
CA LYS A 505 -33.68 7.24 -5.99
C LYS A 505 -33.37 5.77 -6.23
N ILE A 506 -32.31 5.30 -5.57
CA ILE A 506 -31.86 3.92 -5.70
C ILE A 506 -32.73 3.01 -4.82
N GLU A 507 -33.20 1.91 -5.37
CA GLU A 507 -33.87 0.86 -4.59
C GLU A 507 -32.90 0.21 -3.61
N LYS A 508 -33.24 0.16 -2.33
CA LYS A 508 -32.38 -0.40 -1.27
C LYS A 508 -31.99 -1.84 -1.52
N SER A 509 -32.95 -2.65 -2.03
CA SER A 509 -32.69 -4.05 -2.41
C SER A 509 -31.60 -4.17 -3.46
N LEU A 510 -31.60 -3.28 -4.47
CA LEU A 510 -30.58 -3.28 -5.53
C LEU A 510 -29.19 -2.97 -4.99
N ILE A 511 -29.09 -2.05 -4.01
CA ILE A 511 -27.81 -1.79 -3.33
C ILE A 511 -27.36 -3.04 -2.58
N GLN A 512 -28.26 -3.68 -1.83
CA GLN A 512 -27.93 -4.86 -1.05
C GLN A 512 -27.46 -6.01 -1.95
N ASP A 513 -28.17 -6.29 -3.04
CA ASP A 513 -27.80 -7.33 -4.01
C ASP A 513 -26.41 -7.07 -4.63
N LEU A 514 -26.11 -5.80 -4.95
CA LEU A 514 -24.81 -5.40 -5.46
C LEU A 514 -23.70 -5.65 -4.44
N LEU A 515 -23.89 -5.21 -3.19
CA LEU A 515 -22.91 -5.37 -2.12
C LEU A 515 -22.67 -6.85 -1.78
N ASP A 516 -23.71 -7.66 -1.72
CA ASP A 516 -23.60 -9.09 -1.43
C ASP A 516 -22.92 -9.84 -2.59
N THR A 517 -23.20 -9.46 -3.84
CA THR A 517 -22.53 -9.99 -5.03
C THR A 517 -21.04 -9.66 -5.02
N LEU A 518 -20.67 -8.42 -4.70
CA LEU A 518 -19.27 -7.99 -4.56
C LEU A 518 -18.56 -8.78 -3.46
N GLN A 519 -19.19 -8.90 -2.28
CA GLN A 519 -18.61 -9.55 -1.11
C GLN A 519 -18.39 -11.05 -1.33
N ALA A 520 -19.39 -11.76 -1.88
CA ALA A 520 -19.34 -13.20 -2.04
C ALA A 520 -18.58 -13.66 -3.29
N GLY A 521 -18.59 -12.87 -4.37
CA GLY A 521 -18.12 -13.31 -5.68
C GLY A 521 -16.77 -12.74 -6.12
N SER A 522 -16.20 -11.76 -5.41
CA SER A 522 -14.91 -11.17 -5.78
C SER A 522 -13.74 -12.09 -5.37
N LEU A 523 -12.70 -12.17 -6.20
CA LEU A 523 -11.54 -13.04 -5.97
C LEU A 523 -10.57 -12.50 -4.90
N CYS A 524 -10.60 -11.20 -4.61
CA CYS A 524 -9.71 -10.56 -3.63
C CYS A 524 -10.42 -9.48 -2.84
N ALA A 525 -9.71 -8.94 -1.84
CA ALA A 525 -10.24 -7.91 -0.96
C ALA A 525 -10.60 -6.60 -1.70
N HIS A 526 -10.01 -6.29 -2.85
CA HIS A 526 -10.34 -5.07 -3.59
C HIS A 526 -11.84 -4.99 -3.91
N GLY A 527 -12.41 -5.99 -4.56
CA GLY A 527 -13.87 -6.01 -4.79
C GLY A 527 -14.68 -6.49 -3.59
N GLY A 528 -14.16 -7.48 -2.84
CA GLY A 528 -14.87 -8.08 -1.69
C GLY A 528 -14.88 -7.21 -0.44
N GLY A 529 -13.99 -6.22 -0.33
CA GLY A 529 -13.88 -5.31 0.82
C GLY A 529 -14.72 -4.03 0.71
N ILE A 530 -14.96 -3.53 -0.49
CA ILE A 530 -15.78 -2.31 -0.72
C ILE A 530 -17.16 -2.35 -0.03
N PRO A 531 -17.86 -3.48 0.06
CA PRO A 531 -19.11 -3.55 0.79
C PRO A 531 -19.04 -3.10 2.25
N LEU A 532 -17.92 -3.27 2.94
CA LEU A 532 -17.80 -2.94 4.35
C LEU A 532 -18.02 -1.44 4.63
N PRO A 533 -17.21 -0.50 4.08
CA PRO A 533 -17.43 0.92 4.32
C PRO A 533 -18.79 1.40 3.82
N VAL A 534 -19.29 0.87 2.70
CA VAL A 534 -20.61 1.24 2.18
C VAL A 534 -21.72 0.79 3.13
N LYS A 535 -21.67 -0.44 3.66
CA LYS A 535 -22.62 -0.94 4.68
C LYS A 535 -22.57 -0.12 5.96
N ASN A 536 -21.37 0.31 6.41
CA ASN A 536 -21.24 1.20 7.56
C ASN A 536 -21.95 2.54 7.31
N ILE A 537 -21.75 3.15 6.14
CA ILE A 537 -22.39 4.43 5.79
C ILE A 537 -23.91 4.26 5.70
N LEU A 538 -24.41 3.22 5.04
CA LEU A 538 -25.85 2.93 4.95
C LEU A 538 -26.50 2.72 6.32
N HIS A 539 -25.75 2.17 7.28
CA HIS A 539 -26.24 1.92 8.64
C HIS A 539 -26.24 3.18 9.50
N TYR A 540 -25.14 3.90 9.58
CA TYR A 540 -24.94 5.00 10.52
C TYR A 540 -25.42 6.36 10.00
N PHE A 541 -25.55 6.55 8.68
CA PHE A 541 -25.95 7.81 8.03
C PHE A 541 -27.24 7.68 7.22
N LYS A 542 -28.13 6.82 7.67
CA LYS A 542 -29.41 6.52 7.01
C LYS A 542 -30.27 7.77 6.73
N GLU A 543 -30.35 8.69 7.70
CA GLU A 543 -31.13 9.92 7.55
C GLU A 543 -30.57 10.82 6.45
N GLU A 544 -29.25 10.99 6.38
CA GLU A 544 -28.57 11.76 5.34
C GLU A 544 -28.76 11.15 3.93
N LEU A 545 -28.89 9.83 3.86
CA LEU A 545 -29.05 9.09 2.60
C LEU A 545 -30.51 8.96 2.15
N SER A 546 -31.51 9.29 2.98
CA SER A 546 -32.92 9.14 2.68
C SER A 546 -33.42 9.90 1.43
N PRO A 547 -32.81 11.05 1.03
CA PRO A 547 -33.18 11.69 -0.24
C PRO A 547 -32.81 10.87 -1.48
N TYR A 548 -31.79 10.01 -1.38
CA TYR A 548 -31.14 9.28 -2.48
C TYR A 548 -31.56 7.80 -2.57
N ILE A 549 -32.11 7.24 -1.49
CA ILE A 549 -32.46 5.82 -1.40
C ILE A 549 -33.92 5.67 -1.07
N LYS A 550 -34.60 4.75 -1.79
CA LYS A 550 -35.96 4.33 -1.46
C LYS A 550 -35.93 3.21 -0.46
N GLU A 551 -36.67 3.33 0.63
CA GLU A 551 -37.05 2.20 1.45
C GLU A 551 -38.26 1.51 0.79
N THR A 552 -38.10 0.26 0.39
CA THR A 552 -39.22 -0.57 -0.13
C THR A 552 -40.15 -0.96 1.00
#